data_052a576a5fa38f929821f2a3eec4e563
#
_entry.id   052a576a5fa38f929821f2a3eec4e563
#
_cell.length_a   1.000
_cell.length_b   1.000
_cell.length_c   1.000
_cell.angle_alpha   90.00
_cell.angle_beta   90.00
_cell.angle_gamma   90.00
#
_symmetry.space_group_name_H-M   'P 1'
#
loop_
_entity.id
_entity.type
_entity.pdbx_description
1 polymer ?
#
loop_
_entity_poly.entity_id
_entity_poly.type
_entity_poly.pdbx_seq_one_letter_code
_entity_poly.pdbx_strand_id
1 'polypeptide(L)'
;FVSVVFPREKHRPDCYSAEGEVQCLVSPGSLDMAGLLILPRQSDFEGMTAERAEAVLREVSLSNEAMVKVVNRIRNKAVDLAFDDWRQEPVVSVGIVSGDEIRFQLNGTYTIGNREVTGQQTVKLKNGRILWDSADYQELCFTPKDDNMSFTLEDVTIGVDFHWERKEAQTFLGKLRFVVDGDRLWAINELPVECYLASVISSEMSATSSLELLKAHAVISRSWLLVQMRRRKAIEMGVLAASAPMKVSDEEGVVWYDSDAHTLFDVCADDHCQRYQGITKVTSPHVEEAIKATRGQLLMDGKEICDARFSKCCGGVSEEYEYCWDNNHKPYLLSIVDNAPLGTAPTIDLTDEAVAREWILSSPEAFCNTKDATVLGQVLNNYDQETQDFYRWTVDFMQSELAELIRRKSGLDFGEIIDLQPLERGKSGRITRLKIVGTKLTRIIGKELEIRRTLSESHLYSSAFVVERSEIVNDVPQHFRLIGAGWGHGVGLCQIGAAVMGEKGYKYDEILHHYYQTAVIEAQYK
;
A
#
# COMPACT_ATOMS: atom_id res chain seq x y z
N PHE A 1 -0.66 4.42 -36.95
CA PHE A 1 -1.13 5.81 -37.11
C PHE A 1 -0.66 6.61 -35.92
N VAL A 2 -0.09 7.80 -36.17
CA VAL A 2 0.26 8.77 -35.13
C VAL A 2 -0.71 9.94 -35.29
N SER A 3 -1.43 10.29 -34.21
CA SER A 3 -2.29 11.46 -34.14
C SER A 3 -1.62 12.50 -33.26
N VAL A 4 -1.49 13.73 -33.77
CA VAL A 4 -0.99 14.87 -33.02
C VAL A 4 -2.16 15.79 -32.70
N VAL A 5 -2.38 16.08 -31.41
CA VAL A 5 -3.47 16.91 -30.94
C VAL A 5 -2.89 18.16 -30.29
N PHE A 6 -3.34 19.33 -30.73
CA PHE A 6 -3.01 20.62 -30.15
C PHE A 6 -4.21 21.14 -29.34
N PRO A 7 -4.29 20.91 -28.06
CA PRO A 7 -5.38 21.42 -27.24
C PRO A 7 -5.27 22.94 -27.08
N ARG A 8 -6.40 23.61 -27.14
CA ARG A 8 -6.47 25.09 -27.16
C ARG A 8 -7.38 25.60 -26.07
N GLU A 9 -7.02 26.73 -25.48
CA GLU A 9 -7.85 27.45 -24.52
C GLU A 9 -8.84 28.39 -25.21
N LYS A 10 -8.37 29.05 -26.28
CA LYS A 10 -9.19 29.94 -27.10
C LYS A 10 -9.17 29.52 -28.58
N HIS A 11 -10.27 29.74 -29.27
CA HIS A 11 -10.33 29.50 -30.71
C HIS A 11 -9.54 30.58 -31.50
N ARG A 12 -9.60 31.85 -31.04
CA ARG A 12 -8.91 32.99 -31.63
C ARG A 12 -8.30 33.88 -30.55
N PRO A 13 -7.16 34.54 -30.83
CA PRO A 13 -6.59 35.55 -29.94
C PRO A 13 -7.44 36.83 -29.91
N ASP A 14 -7.30 37.62 -28.86
CA ASP A 14 -8.08 38.83 -28.65
C ASP A 14 -7.81 39.88 -29.76
N CYS A 15 -6.59 39.91 -30.32
CA CYS A 15 -6.23 40.77 -31.43
C CYS A 15 -7.06 40.49 -32.71
N TYR A 16 -7.65 39.31 -32.86
CA TYR A 16 -8.49 38.98 -34.03
C TYR A 16 -9.75 39.85 -34.11
N SER A 17 -10.40 40.12 -32.97
CA SER A 17 -11.62 40.90 -32.84
C SER A 17 -11.38 42.34 -32.38
N ALA A 18 -10.14 42.75 -32.18
CA ALA A 18 -9.79 44.12 -31.81
C ALA A 18 -10.08 45.11 -32.95
N GLU A 19 -10.11 46.41 -32.65
CA GLU A 19 -10.29 47.47 -33.64
C GLU A 19 -9.01 48.32 -33.79
N GLY A 20 -8.83 48.94 -34.94
CA GLY A 20 -7.72 49.86 -35.24
C GLY A 20 -6.37 49.14 -35.43
N GLU A 21 -5.28 49.80 -35.07
CA GLU A 21 -3.91 49.34 -35.31
C GLU A 21 -3.51 48.07 -34.53
N VAL A 22 -4.22 47.72 -33.47
CA VAL A 22 -3.99 46.50 -32.69
C VAL A 22 -4.64 45.26 -33.29
N GLN A 23 -5.56 45.44 -34.27
CA GLN A 23 -6.20 44.32 -34.93
C GLN A 23 -5.20 43.50 -35.75
N CYS A 24 -5.27 42.18 -35.63
CA CYS A 24 -4.52 41.22 -36.42
C CYS A 24 -5.40 40.04 -36.79
N LEU A 25 -5.67 39.83 -38.07
CA LEU A 25 -6.52 38.73 -38.56
C LEU A 25 -5.74 37.39 -38.56
N VAL A 26 -5.38 36.94 -37.41
CA VAL A 26 -4.73 35.63 -37.20
C VAL A 26 -5.70 34.69 -36.50
N SER A 27 -5.89 33.50 -37.05
CA SER A 27 -6.76 32.47 -36.46
C SER A 27 -5.99 31.15 -36.44
N PRO A 28 -5.10 30.97 -35.45
CA PRO A 28 -4.21 29.84 -35.45
C PRO A 28 -4.95 28.50 -35.54
N GLY A 29 -4.63 27.70 -36.55
CA GLY A 29 -5.13 26.34 -36.77
C GLY A 29 -4.02 25.31 -36.52
N SER A 30 -4.23 24.11 -37.04
CA SER A 30 -3.24 23.01 -36.81
C SER A 30 -1.88 23.31 -37.46
N LEU A 31 -1.86 24.00 -38.61
CA LEU A 31 -0.60 24.37 -39.28
C LEU A 31 0.15 25.46 -38.50
N ASP A 32 -0.59 26.44 -37.98
CA ASP A 32 -0.02 27.53 -37.19
C ASP A 32 0.61 27.00 -35.90
N MET A 33 -0.09 26.09 -35.22
CA MET A 33 0.42 25.41 -34.01
C MET A 33 1.63 24.52 -34.30
N ALA A 34 1.77 24.04 -35.56
CA ALA A 34 2.94 23.28 -36.02
C ALA A 34 4.10 24.16 -36.50
N GLY A 35 3.99 25.49 -36.39
CA GLY A 35 5.05 26.45 -36.68
C GLY A 35 4.92 27.23 -38.01
N LEU A 36 3.80 27.11 -38.72
CA LEU A 36 3.54 27.88 -39.95
C LEU A 36 2.36 28.83 -39.73
N LEU A 37 2.63 30.07 -39.30
CA LEU A 37 1.59 31.08 -39.03
C LEU A 37 1.07 31.70 -40.31
N ILE A 38 -0.26 31.62 -40.54
CA ILE A 38 -0.93 32.15 -41.73
C ILE A 38 -1.56 33.50 -41.39
N LEU A 39 -1.12 34.51 -42.10
CA LEU A 39 -1.58 35.92 -41.98
C LEU A 39 -2.18 36.39 -43.27
N PRO A 40 -3.52 36.57 -43.38
CA PRO A 40 -4.20 36.83 -44.63
C PRO A 40 -4.03 38.27 -45.12
N ARG A 41 -3.67 39.23 -44.27
CA ARG A 41 -3.43 40.64 -44.66
C ARG A 41 -1.95 40.94 -44.71
N GLN A 42 -1.52 41.70 -45.72
CA GLN A 42 -0.12 42.11 -45.86
C GLN A 42 0.38 42.95 -44.66
N SER A 43 -0.49 43.87 -44.17
CA SER A 43 -0.18 44.68 -42.99
C SER A 43 0.07 43.85 -41.72
N ASP A 44 -0.67 42.73 -41.54
CA ASP A 44 -0.48 41.81 -40.41
C ASP A 44 0.83 41.03 -40.55
N PHE A 45 1.18 40.66 -41.80
CA PHE A 45 2.43 39.97 -42.09
C PHE A 45 3.65 40.86 -41.84
N GLU A 46 3.60 42.13 -42.36
CA GLU A 46 4.69 43.09 -42.16
C GLU A 46 4.87 43.52 -40.69
N GLY A 47 3.79 43.54 -39.91
CA GLY A 47 3.78 43.87 -38.48
C GLY A 47 3.98 42.70 -37.55
N MET A 48 4.16 41.45 -38.04
CA MET A 48 4.33 40.28 -37.21
C MET A 48 5.81 40.10 -36.84
N THR A 49 6.11 40.24 -35.55
CA THR A 49 7.42 39.90 -34.98
C THR A 49 7.37 38.51 -34.34
N ALA A 50 8.54 37.95 -34.05
CA ALA A 50 8.63 36.67 -33.36
C ALA A 50 7.93 36.72 -31.99
N GLU A 51 8.12 37.80 -31.22
CA GLU A 51 7.49 38.01 -29.93
C GLU A 51 5.97 38.11 -30.03
N ARG A 52 5.46 38.78 -31.09
CA ARG A 52 4.01 38.90 -31.34
C ARG A 52 3.42 37.56 -31.75
N ALA A 53 4.10 36.79 -32.59
CA ALA A 53 3.69 35.45 -32.97
C ALA A 53 3.65 34.50 -31.75
N GLU A 54 4.69 34.55 -30.92
CA GLU A 54 4.73 33.78 -29.68
C GLU A 54 3.59 34.16 -28.71
N ALA A 55 3.32 35.45 -28.54
CA ALA A 55 2.22 35.92 -27.70
C ALA A 55 0.85 35.41 -28.19
N VAL A 56 0.60 35.47 -29.50
CA VAL A 56 -0.63 34.94 -30.14
C VAL A 56 -0.77 33.44 -29.91
N LEU A 57 0.29 32.65 -30.13
CA LEU A 57 0.26 31.22 -29.94
C LEU A 57 0.10 30.85 -28.47
N ARG A 58 0.78 31.58 -27.57
CA ARG A 58 0.65 31.40 -26.12
C ARG A 58 -0.75 31.68 -25.62
N GLU A 59 -1.40 32.74 -26.13
CA GLU A 59 -2.76 33.12 -25.75
C GLU A 59 -3.80 32.06 -26.12
N VAL A 60 -3.67 31.42 -27.28
CA VAL A 60 -4.61 30.40 -27.74
C VAL A 60 -4.30 28.99 -27.27
N SER A 61 -3.09 28.76 -26.77
CA SER A 61 -2.64 27.47 -26.24
C SER A 61 -3.07 27.30 -24.79
N LEU A 62 -3.20 26.04 -24.35
CA LEU A 62 -3.35 25.77 -22.93
C LEU A 62 -2.11 26.21 -22.16
N SER A 63 -2.29 26.75 -20.97
CA SER A 63 -1.20 26.94 -20.01
C SER A 63 -0.55 25.60 -19.67
N ASN A 64 0.70 25.62 -19.22
CA ASN A 64 1.40 24.40 -18.79
C ASN A 64 0.61 23.64 -17.72
N GLU A 65 0.00 24.36 -16.79
CA GLU A 65 -0.83 23.77 -15.73
C GLU A 65 -2.10 23.11 -16.30
N ALA A 66 -2.79 23.78 -17.21
CA ALA A 66 -3.97 23.22 -17.87
C ALA A 66 -3.60 22.02 -18.76
N MET A 67 -2.44 22.06 -19.44
CA MET A 67 -1.94 20.94 -20.23
C MET A 67 -1.66 19.72 -19.35
N VAL A 68 -1.01 19.89 -18.19
CA VAL A 68 -0.77 18.80 -17.24
C VAL A 68 -2.10 18.17 -16.79
N LYS A 69 -3.11 19.00 -16.49
CA LYS A 69 -4.46 18.50 -16.13
C LYS A 69 -5.09 17.68 -17.26
N VAL A 70 -5.00 18.13 -18.51
CA VAL A 70 -5.53 17.41 -19.68
C VAL A 70 -4.79 16.08 -19.88
N VAL A 71 -3.45 16.11 -19.87
CA VAL A 71 -2.63 14.90 -20.03
C VAL A 71 -2.95 13.88 -18.95
N ASN A 72 -3.01 14.30 -17.68
CA ASN A 72 -3.35 13.42 -16.57
C ASN A 72 -4.76 12.83 -16.71
N ARG A 73 -5.73 13.64 -17.16
CA ARG A 73 -7.10 13.15 -17.40
C ARG A 73 -7.16 12.11 -18.51
N ILE A 74 -6.41 12.32 -19.62
CA ILE A 74 -6.32 11.34 -20.71
C ILE A 74 -5.67 10.04 -20.22
N ARG A 75 -4.55 10.14 -19.48
CA ARG A 75 -3.85 8.99 -18.93
C ARG A 75 -4.70 8.23 -17.93
N ASN A 76 -5.35 8.91 -16.99
CA ASN A 76 -6.28 8.30 -16.05
C ASN A 76 -7.40 7.56 -16.79
N LYS A 77 -7.98 8.17 -17.83
CA LYS A 77 -9.01 7.51 -18.65
C LYS A 77 -8.47 6.27 -19.38
N ALA A 78 -7.22 6.28 -19.82
CA ALA A 78 -6.59 5.10 -20.41
C ALA A 78 -6.38 3.98 -19.38
N VAL A 79 -6.00 4.33 -18.14
CA VAL A 79 -5.94 3.36 -17.03
C VAL A 79 -7.33 2.81 -16.74
N ASP A 80 -8.36 3.65 -16.63
CA ASP A 80 -9.74 3.22 -16.41
C ASP A 80 -10.19 2.23 -17.48
N LEU A 81 -9.97 2.55 -18.76
CA LEU A 81 -10.34 1.65 -19.88
C LEU A 81 -9.59 0.30 -19.83
N ALA A 82 -8.37 0.28 -19.31
CA ALA A 82 -7.61 -0.96 -19.15
C ALA A 82 -8.18 -1.85 -18.03
N PHE A 83 -8.95 -1.27 -17.08
CA PHE A 83 -9.56 -1.95 -15.95
C PHE A 83 -11.12 -1.95 -16.00
N ASP A 84 -11.74 -1.36 -17.01
CA ASP A 84 -13.21 -1.27 -17.11
C ASP A 84 -13.89 -2.60 -17.46
N ASP A 85 -13.15 -3.66 -17.79
CA ASP A 85 -13.73 -4.97 -18.11
C ASP A 85 -13.65 -5.95 -16.92
N TRP A 86 -14.18 -5.54 -15.77
CA TRP A 86 -14.37 -6.38 -14.58
C TRP A 86 -15.46 -7.47 -14.73
N ARG A 87 -16.01 -7.65 -15.92
CA ARG A 87 -17.00 -8.72 -16.17
C ARG A 87 -16.41 -10.12 -16.04
N GLN A 88 -15.09 -10.24 -16.11
CA GLN A 88 -14.35 -11.46 -15.86
C GLN A 88 -13.47 -11.31 -14.64
N GLU A 89 -13.30 -12.39 -13.89
CA GLU A 89 -12.38 -12.45 -12.77
C GLU A 89 -10.95 -12.10 -13.22
N PRO A 90 -10.28 -11.13 -12.60
CA PRO A 90 -8.91 -10.79 -12.94
C PRO A 90 -7.92 -11.88 -12.55
N VAL A 91 -6.75 -11.87 -13.20
CA VAL A 91 -5.59 -12.70 -12.85
C VAL A 91 -4.56 -11.79 -12.16
N VAL A 92 -4.07 -12.21 -11.01
CA VAL A 92 -3.02 -11.52 -10.26
C VAL A 92 -1.68 -12.23 -10.44
N SER A 93 -0.60 -11.45 -10.50
CA SER A 93 0.78 -11.93 -10.46
C SER A 93 1.42 -11.64 -9.10
N VAL A 94 1.93 -12.69 -8.45
CA VAL A 94 2.48 -12.62 -7.09
C VAL A 94 3.94 -13.02 -7.10
N GLY A 95 4.84 -12.13 -6.71
CA GLY A 95 6.26 -12.44 -6.50
C GLY A 95 6.45 -13.22 -5.21
N ILE A 96 6.94 -14.47 -5.30
CA ILE A 96 7.05 -15.36 -4.14
C ILE A 96 8.45 -15.35 -3.53
N VAL A 97 9.45 -15.64 -4.34
CA VAL A 97 10.84 -15.78 -3.88
C VAL A 97 11.81 -15.38 -4.98
N SER A 98 12.98 -14.88 -4.58
CA SER A 98 14.07 -14.62 -5.51
C SER A 98 15.38 -15.24 -5.04
N GLY A 99 16.25 -15.61 -5.98
CA GLY A 99 17.56 -16.20 -5.68
C GLY A 99 18.32 -16.58 -6.94
N ASP A 100 19.52 -17.14 -6.77
CA ASP A 100 20.36 -17.60 -7.88
C ASP A 100 19.94 -18.99 -8.38
N GLU A 101 19.32 -19.78 -7.50
CA GLU A 101 18.78 -21.12 -7.77
C GLU A 101 17.44 -21.25 -7.05
N ILE A 102 16.41 -21.75 -7.77
CA ILE A 102 15.09 -22.03 -7.21
C ILE A 102 14.72 -23.46 -7.54
N ARG A 103 14.43 -24.25 -6.49
CA ARG A 103 13.98 -25.64 -6.55
C ARG A 103 12.49 -25.71 -6.32
N PHE A 104 11.80 -26.51 -7.12
CA PHE A 104 10.36 -26.66 -7.03
C PHE A 104 9.89 -28.03 -7.51
N GLN A 105 8.72 -28.42 -7.01
CA GLN A 105 8.03 -29.65 -7.36
C GLN A 105 6.74 -29.32 -8.12
N LEU A 106 6.55 -29.87 -9.31
CA LEU A 106 5.28 -29.82 -10.03
C LEU A 106 4.40 -31.00 -9.60
N ASN A 107 3.29 -30.70 -8.92
CA ASN A 107 2.32 -31.68 -8.39
C ASN A 107 1.21 -31.92 -9.43
N GLY A 108 1.60 -32.39 -10.60
CA GLY A 108 0.74 -32.62 -11.76
C GLY A 108 1.48 -32.35 -13.06
N THR A 109 0.77 -32.39 -14.18
CA THR A 109 1.34 -32.11 -15.50
C THR A 109 1.22 -30.63 -15.84
N TYR A 110 2.38 -30.01 -16.05
CA TYR A 110 2.49 -28.64 -16.53
C TYR A 110 3.01 -28.63 -17.95
N THR A 111 2.82 -27.54 -18.68
CA THR A 111 3.32 -27.34 -20.02
C THR A 111 4.23 -26.13 -20.12
N ILE A 112 5.30 -26.25 -20.92
CA ILE A 112 6.12 -25.16 -21.43
C ILE A 112 6.04 -25.22 -22.95
N GLY A 113 5.31 -24.28 -23.56
CA GLY A 113 4.95 -24.41 -24.98
C GLY A 113 4.20 -25.72 -25.22
N ASN A 114 4.76 -26.59 -26.09
CA ASN A 114 4.17 -27.89 -26.39
C ASN A 114 4.75 -29.07 -25.58
N ARG A 115 5.66 -28.79 -24.64
CA ARG A 115 6.33 -29.81 -23.82
C ARG A 115 5.63 -30.01 -22.50
N GLU A 116 5.31 -31.24 -22.14
CA GLU A 116 4.79 -31.62 -20.82
C GLU A 116 5.95 -31.84 -19.83
N VAL A 117 5.76 -31.37 -18.62
CA VAL A 117 6.74 -31.45 -17.51
C VAL A 117 6.02 -31.77 -16.23
N THR A 118 6.64 -32.59 -15.38
CA THR A 118 6.14 -32.95 -14.05
C THR A 118 7.30 -33.22 -13.10
N GLY A 119 7.02 -33.35 -11.82
CA GLY A 119 8.00 -33.72 -10.81
C GLY A 119 8.96 -32.60 -10.43
N GLN A 120 10.10 -33.01 -9.87
CA GLN A 120 11.08 -32.07 -9.32
C GLN A 120 11.84 -31.34 -10.42
N GLN A 121 11.98 -30.04 -10.27
CA GLN A 121 12.63 -29.15 -11.23
C GLN A 121 13.57 -28.18 -10.49
N THR A 122 14.54 -27.67 -11.22
CA THR A 122 15.45 -26.62 -10.74
C THR A 122 15.72 -25.62 -11.85
N VAL A 123 15.60 -24.35 -11.57
CA VAL A 123 16.03 -23.25 -12.43
C VAL A 123 17.20 -22.50 -11.77
N LYS A 124 18.15 -22.02 -12.56
CA LYS A 124 19.33 -21.30 -12.08
C LYS A 124 19.55 -20.04 -12.89
N LEU A 125 20.03 -19.01 -12.21
CA LEU A 125 20.55 -17.82 -12.88
C LEU A 125 21.95 -18.09 -13.42
N LYS A 126 22.15 -17.86 -14.71
CA LYS A 126 23.45 -17.99 -15.37
C LYS A 126 23.63 -16.93 -16.44
N ASN A 127 24.65 -16.08 -16.28
CA ASN A 127 24.96 -15.03 -17.24
C ASN A 127 23.77 -14.10 -17.58
N GLY A 128 22.95 -13.75 -16.59
CA GLY A 128 21.75 -12.93 -16.77
C GLY A 128 20.59 -13.64 -17.50
N ARG A 129 20.60 -14.98 -17.57
CA ARG A 129 19.56 -15.80 -18.19
C ARG A 129 19.13 -16.95 -17.27
N ILE A 130 17.99 -17.52 -17.55
CA ILE A 130 17.45 -18.67 -16.82
C ILE A 130 17.98 -19.95 -17.46
N LEU A 131 18.80 -20.70 -16.74
CA LEU A 131 19.22 -22.03 -17.14
C LEU A 131 18.21 -23.07 -16.62
N TRP A 132 17.55 -23.80 -17.53
CA TRP A 132 16.69 -24.92 -17.21
C TRP A 132 16.85 -26.04 -18.25
N ASP A 133 16.96 -27.29 -17.79
CA ASP A 133 17.11 -28.49 -18.64
C ASP A 133 18.16 -28.31 -19.74
N SER A 134 19.33 -27.78 -19.37
CA SER A 134 20.49 -27.56 -20.26
C SER A 134 20.28 -26.51 -21.35
N ALA A 135 19.22 -25.71 -21.30
CA ALA A 135 18.94 -24.61 -22.22
C ALA A 135 18.77 -23.28 -21.48
N ASP A 136 19.08 -22.18 -22.19
CA ASP A 136 18.99 -20.80 -21.63
C ASP A 136 17.73 -20.12 -22.13
N TYR A 137 17.01 -19.46 -21.20
CA TYR A 137 15.75 -18.75 -21.45
C TYR A 137 15.83 -17.30 -20.96
N GLN A 138 15.04 -16.42 -21.55
CA GLN A 138 14.79 -15.08 -21.02
C GLN A 138 13.69 -15.10 -19.96
N GLU A 139 12.69 -15.92 -20.23
CA GLU A 139 11.52 -16.13 -19.37
C GLU A 139 11.07 -17.59 -19.50
N LEU A 140 10.60 -18.18 -18.40
CA LEU A 140 9.98 -19.51 -18.39
C LEU A 140 8.62 -19.44 -17.72
N CYS A 141 7.61 -20.06 -18.35
CA CYS A 141 6.27 -20.14 -17.77
C CYS A 141 5.78 -21.59 -17.80
N PHE A 142 5.58 -22.16 -16.62
CA PHE A 142 4.98 -23.47 -16.41
C PHE A 142 3.48 -23.29 -16.24
N THR A 143 2.69 -23.73 -17.20
CA THR A 143 1.23 -23.61 -17.21
C THR A 143 0.61 -24.96 -16.83
N PRO A 144 -0.27 -25.04 -15.80
CA PRO A 144 -0.92 -26.28 -15.43
C PRO A 144 -1.89 -26.73 -16.52
N LYS A 145 -2.02 -28.05 -16.74
CA LYS A 145 -3.00 -28.62 -17.68
C LYS A 145 -4.42 -28.64 -17.12
N ASP A 146 -4.55 -28.57 -15.80
CA ASP A 146 -5.82 -28.55 -15.08
C ASP A 146 -5.71 -27.57 -13.90
N ASP A 147 -6.78 -26.84 -13.60
CA ASP A 147 -6.81 -25.80 -12.56
C ASP A 147 -6.57 -26.34 -11.14
N ASN A 148 -6.76 -27.64 -10.92
CA ASN A 148 -6.48 -28.30 -9.64
C ASN A 148 -5.01 -28.69 -9.44
N MET A 149 -4.17 -28.55 -10.48
CA MET A 149 -2.74 -28.85 -10.38
C MET A 149 -2.03 -27.75 -9.59
N SER A 150 -1.05 -28.17 -8.80
CA SER A 150 -0.27 -27.29 -7.94
C SER A 150 1.22 -27.45 -8.15
N PHE A 151 1.98 -26.50 -7.64
CA PHE A 151 3.43 -26.60 -7.52
C PHE A 151 3.87 -26.24 -6.11
N THR A 152 4.99 -26.80 -5.66
CA THR A 152 5.58 -26.51 -4.35
C THR A 152 6.95 -25.87 -4.54
N LEU A 153 7.17 -24.70 -3.97
CA LEU A 153 8.48 -24.07 -3.80
C LEU A 153 9.08 -24.54 -2.47
N GLU A 154 10.34 -24.98 -2.47
CA GLU A 154 10.93 -25.66 -1.29
C GLU A 154 11.42 -24.69 -0.20
N ASP A 155 11.96 -23.53 -0.58
CA ASP A 155 12.68 -22.63 0.31
C ASP A 155 12.06 -21.20 0.27
N VAL A 156 10.77 -21.07 0.53
CA VAL A 156 10.11 -19.76 0.60
C VAL A 156 10.44 -19.10 1.92
N THR A 157 11.08 -17.93 1.89
CA THR A 157 11.33 -17.11 3.09
C THR A 157 10.04 -16.41 3.48
N ILE A 158 9.64 -16.52 4.74
CA ILE A 158 8.50 -15.83 5.34
C ILE A 158 8.98 -14.98 6.51
N GLY A 159 8.30 -13.83 6.73
CA GLY A 159 8.66 -12.87 7.77
C GLY A 159 10.00 -12.21 7.52
N VAL A 160 10.22 -11.75 6.31
CA VAL A 160 11.46 -11.08 5.90
C VAL A 160 11.73 -9.88 6.83
N ASP A 161 12.96 -9.82 7.38
CA ASP A 161 13.41 -8.81 8.35
C ASP A 161 12.71 -8.85 9.73
N PHE A 162 11.87 -9.86 10.01
CA PHE A 162 11.32 -10.09 11.35
C PHE A 162 12.16 -11.09 12.15
N HIS A 163 12.08 -11.04 13.47
CA HIS A 163 12.80 -11.97 14.39
C HIS A 163 12.41 -13.45 14.23
N TRP A 164 11.25 -13.72 13.55
CA TRP A 164 10.74 -15.05 13.26
C TRP A 164 10.95 -15.48 11.80
N GLU A 165 11.80 -14.78 11.03
CA GLU A 165 12.15 -15.14 9.66
C GLU A 165 12.59 -16.59 9.56
N ARG A 166 12.00 -17.32 8.63
CA ARG A 166 12.31 -18.72 8.36
C ARG A 166 11.98 -19.13 6.94
N LYS A 167 12.47 -20.29 6.53
CA LYS A 167 12.14 -20.91 5.23
C LYS A 167 11.14 -22.03 5.43
N GLU A 168 10.12 -22.05 4.58
CA GLU A 168 9.09 -23.08 4.54
C GLU A 168 8.86 -23.56 3.10
N ALA A 169 8.48 -24.84 2.94
CA ALA A 169 7.93 -25.32 1.67
C ALA A 169 6.47 -24.88 1.57
N GLN A 170 6.13 -24.23 0.45
CA GLN A 170 4.79 -23.72 0.21
C GLN A 170 4.24 -24.19 -1.13
N THR A 171 2.96 -24.56 -1.15
CA THR A 171 2.28 -25.11 -2.33
C THR A 171 1.26 -24.10 -2.88
N PHE A 172 1.29 -23.92 -4.20
CA PHE A 172 0.52 -22.89 -4.91
C PHE A 172 -0.26 -23.50 -6.08
N LEU A 173 -1.42 -22.93 -6.38
CA LEU A 173 -2.19 -23.19 -7.61
C LEU A 173 -1.77 -22.24 -8.73
N GLY A 174 -2.18 -22.54 -9.96
CA GLY A 174 -1.99 -21.67 -11.10
C GLY A 174 -0.65 -21.82 -11.81
N LYS A 175 -0.23 -20.78 -12.52
CA LYS A 175 1.01 -20.77 -13.30
C LYS A 175 2.22 -20.39 -12.46
N LEU A 176 3.36 -20.96 -12.80
CA LEU A 176 4.65 -20.58 -12.23
C LEU A 176 5.52 -19.97 -13.33
N ARG A 177 5.82 -18.69 -13.19
CA ARG A 177 6.64 -17.92 -14.12
C ARG A 177 7.97 -17.53 -13.49
N PHE A 178 9.05 -17.67 -14.25
CA PHE A 178 10.38 -17.22 -13.86
C PHE A 178 10.85 -16.11 -14.77
N VAL A 179 11.39 -15.04 -14.17
CA VAL A 179 12.01 -13.91 -14.87
C VAL A 179 13.30 -13.50 -14.16
N VAL A 180 14.21 -12.88 -14.90
CA VAL A 180 15.44 -12.28 -14.33
C VAL A 180 15.25 -10.78 -14.25
N ASP A 181 15.55 -10.22 -13.08
CA ASP A 181 15.63 -8.78 -12.85
C ASP A 181 16.92 -8.46 -12.11
N GLY A 182 17.75 -7.62 -12.74
CA GLY A 182 19.09 -7.34 -12.26
C GLY A 182 19.94 -8.61 -12.19
N ASP A 183 20.39 -8.92 -10.98
CA ASP A 183 21.21 -10.08 -10.65
C ASP A 183 20.43 -11.21 -9.95
N ARG A 184 19.09 -11.18 -10.01
CA ARG A 184 18.22 -12.16 -9.35
C ARG A 184 17.22 -12.80 -10.28
N LEU A 185 16.98 -14.08 -10.02
CA LEU A 185 15.89 -14.87 -10.60
C LEU A 185 14.69 -14.79 -9.68
N TRP A 186 13.52 -14.43 -10.21
CA TRP A 186 12.26 -14.36 -9.49
C TRP A 186 11.31 -15.49 -9.87
N ALA A 187 10.69 -16.11 -8.87
CA ALA A 187 9.53 -16.98 -9.04
C ALA A 187 8.25 -16.20 -8.82
N ILE A 188 7.40 -16.15 -9.83
CA ILE A 188 6.12 -15.40 -9.84
C ILE A 188 4.98 -16.40 -10.05
N ASN A 189 3.98 -16.35 -9.20
CA ASN A 189 2.75 -17.12 -9.35
C ASN A 189 1.67 -16.29 -10.04
N GLU A 190 1.03 -16.82 -11.07
CA GLU A 190 -0.09 -16.19 -11.76
C GLU A 190 -1.35 -17.04 -11.58
N LEU A 191 -2.42 -16.45 -11.01
CA LEU A 191 -3.64 -17.17 -10.68
C LEU A 191 -4.86 -16.24 -10.64
N PRO A 192 -6.10 -16.77 -10.72
CA PRO A 192 -7.31 -15.99 -10.51
C PRO A 192 -7.35 -15.33 -9.13
N VAL A 193 -7.92 -14.12 -9.06
CA VAL A 193 -8.00 -13.32 -7.82
C VAL A 193 -8.70 -14.07 -6.67
N GLU A 194 -9.75 -14.83 -6.94
CA GLU A 194 -10.46 -15.57 -5.88
C GLU A 194 -9.59 -16.70 -5.28
N CYS A 195 -8.76 -17.35 -6.11
CA CYS A 195 -7.79 -18.33 -5.62
C CYS A 195 -6.68 -17.68 -4.77
N TYR A 196 -6.21 -16.49 -5.16
CA TYR A 196 -5.28 -15.70 -4.37
C TYR A 196 -5.88 -15.33 -3.00
N LEU A 197 -7.12 -14.84 -2.99
CA LEU A 197 -7.80 -14.40 -1.77
C LEU A 197 -8.04 -15.55 -0.79
N ALA A 198 -8.32 -16.77 -1.26
CA ALA A 198 -8.43 -17.95 -0.39
C ALA A 198 -7.15 -18.17 0.43
N SER A 199 -5.99 -17.98 -0.20
CA SER A 199 -4.71 -18.02 0.51
C SER A 199 -4.53 -16.83 1.47
N VAL A 200 -4.81 -15.60 1.01
CA VAL A 200 -4.64 -14.39 1.82
C VAL A 200 -5.45 -14.44 3.10
N ILE A 201 -6.77 -14.71 3.04
CA ILE A 201 -7.61 -14.74 4.23
C ILE A 201 -7.25 -15.88 5.20
N SER A 202 -6.55 -16.92 4.71
CA SER A 202 -6.02 -18.02 5.52
C SER A 202 -4.63 -17.75 6.08
N SER A 203 -3.90 -16.78 5.51
CA SER A 203 -2.53 -16.43 5.90
C SER A 203 -2.48 -15.21 6.79
N GLU A 204 -3.36 -14.23 6.55
CA GLU A 204 -3.56 -13.03 7.39
C GLU A 204 -4.34 -13.33 8.65
N MET A 205 -5.38 -14.18 8.52
CA MET A 205 -6.22 -14.69 9.59
C MET A 205 -6.01 -16.19 9.78
N SER A 206 -6.55 -16.76 10.86
CA SER A 206 -6.69 -18.21 10.95
C SER A 206 -7.79 -18.68 9.98
N ALA A 207 -7.53 -19.77 9.25
CA ALA A 207 -8.54 -20.41 8.41
C ALA A 207 -9.80 -20.89 9.21
N THR A 208 -9.69 -20.97 10.54
CA THR A 208 -10.77 -21.35 11.46
C THR A 208 -11.49 -20.15 12.08
N SER A 209 -11.21 -18.94 11.64
CA SER A 209 -11.89 -17.72 12.07
C SER A 209 -13.38 -17.77 11.77
N SER A 210 -14.16 -16.92 12.44
CA SER A 210 -15.60 -16.83 12.19
C SER A 210 -15.88 -16.54 10.71
N LEU A 211 -16.93 -17.13 10.16
CA LEU A 211 -17.28 -16.98 8.75
C LEU A 211 -17.49 -15.52 8.36
N GLU A 212 -18.08 -14.72 9.27
CA GLU A 212 -18.35 -13.30 8.99
C GLU A 212 -17.05 -12.47 8.97
N LEU A 213 -16.05 -12.79 9.82
CA LEU A 213 -14.72 -12.17 9.75
C LEU A 213 -14.02 -12.53 8.43
N LEU A 214 -14.04 -13.79 8.02
CA LEU A 214 -13.44 -14.22 6.76
C LEU A 214 -14.10 -13.57 5.54
N LYS A 215 -15.43 -13.41 5.54
CA LYS A 215 -16.15 -12.68 4.49
C LYS A 215 -15.74 -11.20 4.44
N ALA A 216 -15.71 -10.52 5.59
CA ALA A 216 -15.27 -9.13 5.67
C ALA A 216 -13.84 -8.97 5.13
N HIS A 217 -12.95 -9.87 5.56
CA HIS A 217 -11.54 -9.84 5.14
C HIS A 217 -11.38 -10.14 3.64
N ALA A 218 -12.18 -11.04 3.06
CA ALA A 218 -12.18 -11.31 1.62
C ALA A 218 -12.53 -10.06 0.79
N VAL A 219 -13.56 -9.31 1.22
CA VAL A 219 -13.99 -8.07 0.53
C VAL A 219 -12.92 -7.00 0.60
N ILE A 220 -12.33 -6.75 1.77
CA ILE A 220 -11.29 -5.71 1.91
C ILE A 220 -10.00 -6.08 1.18
N SER A 221 -9.57 -7.35 1.29
CA SER A 221 -8.37 -7.83 0.61
C SER A 221 -8.50 -7.74 -0.91
N ARG A 222 -9.69 -8.07 -1.45
CA ARG A 222 -10.00 -7.92 -2.88
C ARG A 222 -9.97 -6.46 -3.31
N SER A 223 -10.61 -5.57 -2.55
CA SER A 223 -10.65 -4.14 -2.85
C SER A 223 -9.24 -3.54 -2.86
N TRP A 224 -8.45 -3.82 -1.83
CA TRP A 224 -7.06 -3.39 -1.75
C TRP A 224 -6.21 -3.91 -2.92
N LEU A 225 -6.29 -5.22 -3.21
CA LEU A 225 -5.54 -5.84 -4.31
C LEU A 225 -5.80 -5.15 -5.66
N LEU A 226 -7.08 -4.95 -6.00
CA LEU A 226 -7.44 -4.34 -7.28
C LEU A 226 -6.98 -2.88 -7.38
N VAL A 227 -6.95 -2.14 -6.28
CA VAL A 227 -6.33 -0.81 -6.23
C VAL A 227 -4.83 -0.89 -6.51
N GLN A 228 -4.11 -1.86 -5.92
CA GLN A 228 -2.66 -2.03 -6.18
C GLN A 228 -2.39 -2.41 -7.64
N MET A 229 -3.15 -3.34 -8.20
CA MET A 229 -3.03 -3.71 -9.62
C MET A 229 -3.27 -2.49 -10.55
N ARG A 230 -4.31 -1.70 -10.27
CA ARG A 230 -4.59 -0.45 -11.01
C ARG A 230 -3.47 0.57 -10.87
N ARG A 231 -2.93 0.72 -9.65
CA ARG A 231 -1.80 1.61 -9.37
C ARG A 231 -0.55 1.20 -10.14
N ARG A 232 -0.18 -0.09 -10.11
CA ARG A 232 0.93 -0.61 -10.90
C ARG A 232 0.76 -0.27 -12.38
N LYS A 233 -0.43 -0.51 -12.93
CA LYS A 233 -0.73 -0.17 -14.33
C LYS A 233 -0.60 1.33 -14.60
N ALA A 234 -1.02 2.18 -13.68
CA ALA A 234 -0.87 3.63 -13.79
C ALA A 234 0.62 4.04 -13.80
N ILE A 235 1.47 3.36 -13.04
CA ILE A 235 2.93 3.58 -13.04
C ILE A 235 3.53 3.10 -14.37
N GLU A 236 3.21 1.92 -14.85
CA GLU A 236 3.64 1.40 -16.17
C GLU A 236 3.28 2.37 -17.31
N MET A 237 2.11 3.00 -17.23
CA MET A 237 1.64 3.99 -18.22
C MET A 237 2.20 5.40 -17.97
N GLY A 238 3.04 5.60 -16.96
CA GLY A 238 3.64 6.89 -16.60
C GLY A 238 2.63 7.93 -16.09
N VAL A 239 1.52 7.48 -15.51
CA VAL A 239 0.50 8.34 -14.88
C VAL A 239 0.89 8.69 -13.45
N LEU A 240 1.46 7.73 -12.73
CA LEU A 240 1.92 7.88 -11.36
C LEU A 240 3.44 7.73 -11.28
N ALA A 241 4.05 8.38 -10.30
CA ALA A 241 5.44 8.14 -9.95
C ALA A 241 5.59 6.83 -9.16
N ALA A 242 6.70 6.14 -9.37
CA ALA A 242 6.98 4.88 -8.68
C ALA A 242 7.46 5.08 -7.24
N SER A 243 7.99 6.26 -6.89
CA SER A 243 8.59 6.54 -5.58
C SER A 243 7.65 7.32 -4.66
N ALA A 244 7.70 6.97 -3.38
CA ALA A 244 7.02 7.72 -2.34
C ALA A 244 7.60 9.14 -2.19
N PRO A 245 6.78 10.16 -1.90
CA PRO A 245 7.27 11.50 -1.60
C PRO A 245 8.10 11.49 -0.30
N MET A 246 9.20 12.21 -0.31
CA MET A 246 10.11 12.35 0.83
C MET A 246 10.49 13.81 0.99
N LYS A 247 10.41 14.31 2.23
CA LYS A 247 10.91 15.64 2.60
C LYS A 247 12.12 15.46 3.51
N VAL A 248 13.31 15.74 2.98
CA VAL A 248 14.56 15.63 3.73
C VAL A 248 15.28 16.98 3.74
N SER A 249 15.65 17.44 4.93
CA SER A 249 16.55 18.56 5.18
C SER A 249 17.51 18.19 6.31
N ASP A 250 18.40 19.09 6.68
CA ASP A 250 19.31 18.88 7.82
C ASP A 250 18.56 18.72 9.15
N GLU A 251 17.38 19.34 9.27
CA GLU A 251 16.57 19.37 10.50
C GLU A 251 15.45 18.32 10.51
N GLU A 252 15.00 17.86 9.35
CA GLU A 252 13.80 17.02 9.22
C GLU A 252 13.97 15.93 8.17
N GLY A 253 13.54 14.72 8.50
CA GLY A 253 13.38 13.60 7.58
C GLY A 253 12.00 12.98 7.70
N VAL A 254 11.07 13.39 6.80
CA VAL A 254 9.71 12.84 6.74
C VAL A 254 9.58 12.00 5.50
N VAL A 255 9.26 10.72 5.68
CA VAL A 255 9.11 9.74 4.61
C VAL A 255 7.66 9.26 4.59
N TRP A 256 7.00 9.45 3.45
CA TRP A 256 5.68 8.88 3.19
C TRP A 256 5.89 7.53 2.52
N TYR A 257 5.85 6.47 3.31
CA TYR A 257 5.90 5.12 2.76
C TYR A 257 4.56 4.84 2.07
N ASP A 258 4.60 4.90 0.75
CA ASP A 258 3.62 4.20 -0.04
C ASP A 258 4.18 2.82 -0.38
N SER A 259 3.33 1.82 -0.61
CA SER A 259 3.83 0.51 -1.03
C SER A 259 4.72 0.73 -2.24
N ASP A 260 6.00 0.37 -2.14
CA ASP A 260 6.91 0.41 -3.29
C ASP A 260 6.29 -0.43 -4.39
N ALA A 261 5.99 0.23 -5.50
CA ALA A 261 5.34 -0.45 -6.60
C ALA A 261 6.29 -1.49 -7.16
N HIS A 262 5.88 -2.73 -7.09
CA HIS A 262 6.56 -3.80 -7.78
C HIS A 262 6.47 -3.57 -9.29
N THR A 263 7.57 -3.75 -10.00
CA THR A 263 7.64 -3.57 -11.45
C THR A 263 7.40 -4.88 -12.21
N LEU A 264 7.77 -6.02 -11.62
CA LEU A 264 7.70 -7.34 -12.24
C LEU A 264 6.37 -8.07 -12.02
N PHE A 265 5.67 -7.77 -10.92
CA PHE A 265 4.45 -8.45 -10.49
C PHE A 265 3.53 -7.45 -9.77
N ASP A 266 2.27 -7.82 -9.55
CA ASP A 266 1.28 -6.92 -8.95
C ASP A 266 1.50 -6.73 -7.45
N VAL A 267 1.78 -7.83 -6.74
CA VAL A 267 2.00 -7.87 -5.28
C VAL A 267 3.07 -8.89 -4.94
N CYS A 268 3.73 -8.72 -3.80
CA CYS A 268 4.59 -9.76 -3.22
C CYS A 268 3.80 -10.66 -2.25
N ALA A 269 4.42 -11.77 -1.86
CA ALA A 269 3.82 -12.75 -0.96
C ALA A 269 3.97 -12.40 0.54
N ASP A 270 4.70 -11.34 0.89
CA ASP A 270 5.08 -10.99 2.25
C ASP A 270 4.27 -9.81 2.81
N ASP A 271 4.50 -9.48 4.10
CA ASP A 271 3.81 -8.45 4.89
C ASP A 271 3.85 -7.02 4.28
N HIS A 272 4.75 -6.76 3.35
CA HIS A 272 4.77 -5.52 2.59
C HIS A 272 3.47 -5.31 1.79
N CYS A 273 2.89 -6.39 1.25
CA CYS A 273 1.61 -6.40 0.54
C CYS A 273 0.52 -7.07 1.39
N GLN A 274 0.20 -8.31 1.10
CA GLN A 274 -0.69 -9.16 1.87
C GLN A 274 -0.04 -10.53 1.98
N ARG A 275 -0.07 -11.16 3.16
CA ARG A 275 0.51 -12.49 3.35
C ARG A 275 -0.16 -13.49 2.43
N TYR A 276 0.65 -14.06 1.54
CA TYR A 276 0.23 -15.05 0.58
C TYR A 276 1.10 -16.31 0.69
N GLN A 277 0.56 -17.39 1.26
CA GLN A 277 1.30 -18.63 1.53
C GLN A 277 0.74 -19.83 0.76
N GLY A 278 0.10 -19.56 -0.37
CA GLY A 278 -0.48 -20.58 -1.23
C GLY A 278 -1.63 -21.36 -0.55
N ILE A 279 -1.90 -22.56 -1.06
CA ILE A 279 -2.95 -23.42 -0.53
C ILE A 279 -2.56 -24.16 0.76
N THR A 280 -1.31 -24.04 1.19
CA THR A 280 -0.79 -24.71 2.40
C THR A 280 -1.55 -24.33 3.68
N LYS A 281 -2.06 -23.09 3.73
CA LYS A 281 -2.83 -22.57 4.88
C LYS A 281 -4.34 -22.68 4.72
N VAL A 282 -4.85 -23.08 3.56
CA VAL A 282 -6.29 -23.23 3.30
C VAL A 282 -6.77 -24.56 3.91
N THR A 283 -7.06 -24.56 5.20
CA THR A 283 -7.35 -25.77 5.99
C THR A 283 -8.79 -25.89 6.47
N SER A 284 -9.65 -24.92 6.14
CA SER A 284 -11.04 -24.88 6.62
C SER A 284 -12.04 -24.66 5.46
N PRO A 285 -13.19 -25.34 5.48
CA PRO A 285 -14.27 -25.10 4.51
C PRO A 285 -14.88 -23.69 4.61
N HIS A 286 -14.74 -23.00 5.75
CA HIS A 286 -15.20 -21.61 5.92
C HIS A 286 -14.50 -20.64 4.95
N VAL A 287 -13.26 -20.93 4.57
CA VAL A 287 -12.51 -20.11 3.59
C VAL A 287 -13.18 -20.16 2.23
N GLU A 288 -13.48 -21.37 1.73
CA GLU A 288 -14.17 -21.54 0.45
C GLU A 288 -15.57 -20.92 0.48
N GLU A 289 -16.31 -21.11 1.58
CA GLU A 289 -17.64 -20.51 1.77
C GLU A 289 -17.56 -18.97 1.78
N ALA A 290 -16.59 -18.38 2.48
CA ALA A 290 -16.40 -16.93 2.52
C ALA A 290 -16.11 -16.34 1.15
N ILE A 291 -15.17 -16.95 0.40
CA ILE A 291 -14.81 -16.53 -0.96
C ILE A 291 -16.02 -16.63 -1.89
N LYS A 292 -16.73 -17.76 -1.87
CA LYS A 292 -17.91 -17.97 -2.72
C LYS A 292 -19.04 -16.99 -2.39
N ALA A 293 -19.31 -16.75 -1.11
CA ALA A 293 -20.39 -15.86 -0.67
C ALA A 293 -20.11 -14.38 -0.98
N THR A 294 -18.83 -13.98 -1.09
CA THR A 294 -18.43 -12.60 -1.35
C THR A 294 -17.78 -12.41 -2.72
N ARG A 295 -17.90 -13.41 -3.63
CA ARG A 295 -17.28 -13.39 -4.93
C ARG A 295 -17.55 -12.06 -5.66
N GLY A 296 -16.48 -11.42 -6.15
CA GLY A 296 -16.54 -10.17 -6.87
C GLY A 296 -17.00 -8.95 -6.09
N GLN A 297 -17.29 -9.06 -4.79
CA GLN A 297 -17.72 -7.92 -3.97
C GLN A 297 -16.52 -7.03 -3.61
N LEU A 298 -16.71 -5.73 -3.81
CA LEU A 298 -15.73 -4.67 -3.52
C LEU A 298 -16.34 -3.59 -2.64
N LEU A 299 -15.50 -2.92 -1.89
CA LEU A 299 -15.85 -1.64 -1.27
C LEU A 299 -15.66 -0.52 -2.31
N MET A 300 -16.70 0.28 -2.52
CA MET A 300 -16.74 1.36 -3.49
C MET A 300 -17.02 2.70 -2.81
N ASP A 301 -16.33 3.74 -3.28
CA ASP A 301 -16.64 5.15 -3.02
C ASP A 301 -17.06 5.81 -4.35
N GLY A 302 -18.35 5.91 -4.58
CA GLY A 302 -18.91 6.29 -5.86
C GLY A 302 -18.52 5.30 -6.96
N LYS A 303 -17.63 5.68 -7.87
CA LYS A 303 -17.12 4.82 -8.96
C LYS A 303 -15.72 4.26 -8.70
N GLU A 304 -15.08 4.66 -7.61
CA GLU A 304 -13.73 4.26 -7.29
C GLU A 304 -13.73 3.09 -6.32
N ILE A 305 -12.81 2.16 -6.52
CA ILE A 305 -12.58 1.08 -5.56
C ILE A 305 -11.85 1.67 -4.35
N CYS A 306 -12.32 1.37 -3.15
CA CYS A 306 -11.69 1.81 -1.92
C CYS A 306 -10.32 1.13 -1.71
N ASP A 307 -9.30 1.92 -1.36
CA ASP A 307 -8.03 1.42 -0.82
C ASP A 307 -8.27 0.92 0.61
N ALA A 308 -8.80 -0.31 0.72
CA ALA A 308 -9.32 -0.87 1.95
C ALA A 308 -8.20 -1.36 2.88
N ARG A 309 -7.58 -0.43 3.61
CA ARG A 309 -6.49 -0.68 4.57
C ARG A 309 -7.00 -1.40 5.81
N PHE A 310 -6.15 -2.21 6.42
CA PHE A 310 -6.42 -2.92 7.68
C PHE A 310 -5.15 -3.04 8.52
N SER A 311 -5.31 -3.19 9.82
CA SER A 311 -4.19 -3.37 10.75
C SER A 311 -4.58 -4.30 11.90
N LYS A 312 -3.59 -4.85 12.60
CA LYS A 312 -3.78 -5.82 13.68
C LYS A 312 -4.68 -5.28 14.80
N CYS A 313 -4.34 -4.08 15.32
CA CYS A 313 -5.07 -3.46 16.44
C CYS A 313 -5.05 -1.94 16.34
N CYS A 314 -6.21 -1.28 16.31
CA CYS A 314 -6.28 0.18 16.26
C CYS A 314 -5.90 0.85 17.61
N GLY A 315 -5.98 0.12 18.74
CA GLY A 315 -5.73 0.66 20.08
C GLY A 315 -6.95 1.39 20.68
N GLY A 316 -8.13 1.15 20.10
CA GLY A 316 -9.42 1.70 20.50
C GLY A 316 -9.90 2.90 19.68
N VAL A 317 -9.02 3.52 18.87
CA VAL A 317 -9.36 4.56 17.91
C VAL A 317 -8.61 4.28 16.61
N SER A 318 -9.32 4.23 15.46
CA SER A 318 -8.68 4.07 14.16
C SER A 318 -8.06 5.38 13.68
N GLU A 319 -7.05 5.27 12.78
CA GLU A 319 -6.36 6.41 12.19
C GLU A 319 -6.96 6.77 10.82
N GLU A 320 -6.79 8.00 10.40
CA GLU A 320 -7.10 8.46 9.06
C GLU A 320 -5.92 8.26 8.11
N TYR A 321 -6.21 8.03 6.83
CA TYR A 321 -5.24 7.65 5.81
C TYR A 321 -4.08 8.66 5.65
N GLU A 322 -4.38 9.95 5.64
CA GLU A 322 -3.43 11.04 5.41
C GLU A 322 -2.35 11.19 6.48
N TYR A 323 -2.58 10.63 7.67
CA TYR A 323 -1.57 10.64 8.72
C TYR A 323 -0.48 9.57 8.53
N CYS A 324 -0.77 8.51 7.73
CA CYS A 324 0.15 7.41 7.51
C CYS A 324 0.85 7.45 6.15
N TRP A 325 0.11 7.73 5.06
CA TRP A 325 0.64 7.62 3.70
C TRP A 325 0.81 8.98 3.00
N ASP A 326 -0.15 9.41 2.23
CA ASP A 326 -0.10 10.69 1.51
C ASP A 326 -1.10 11.70 2.09
N ASN A 327 -1.10 12.95 1.58
CA ASN A 327 -1.98 14.00 2.08
C ASN A 327 -3.39 13.98 1.43
N ASN A 328 -3.77 12.88 0.80
CA ASN A 328 -5.09 12.73 0.17
C ASN A 328 -6.10 12.17 1.17
N HIS A 329 -7.07 12.97 1.57
CA HIS A 329 -8.15 12.52 2.42
C HIS A 329 -8.99 11.43 1.72
N LYS A 330 -9.28 10.34 2.45
CA LYS A 330 -10.13 9.23 2.00
C LYS A 330 -11.41 9.23 2.83
N PRO A 331 -12.57 9.61 2.27
CA PRO A 331 -13.79 9.78 3.05
C PRO A 331 -14.32 8.48 3.69
N TYR A 332 -13.83 7.33 3.23
CA TYR A 332 -14.16 6.01 3.77
C TYR A 332 -13.15 5.48 4.80
N LEU A 333 -12.03 6.17 5.05
CA LEU A 333 -10.99 5.82 6.03
C LEU A 333 -10.91 6.89 7.14
N LEU A 334 -12.02 7.04 7.84
CA LEU A 334 -12.15 8.02 8.93
C LEU A 334 -11.72 7.42 10.26
N SER A 335 -11.35 8.30 11.18
CA SER A 335 -11.12 7.93 12.56
C SER A 335 -12.44 7.59 13.25
N ILE A 336 -12.48 6.43 13.90
CA ILE A 336 -13.63 5.96 14.68
C ILE A 336 -13.18 5.48 16.06
N VAL A 337 -14.02 5.63 17.05
CA VAL A 337 -13.88 4.95 18.35
C VAL A 337 -14.45 3.54 18.21
N ASP A 338 -13.58 2.53 18.40
CA ASP A 338 -13.84 1.12 18.12
C ASP A 338 -14.58 0.42 19.28
N ASN A 339 -15.70 0.98 19.76
CA ASN A 339 -16.42 0.45 20.93
C ASN A 339 -17.94 0.33 20.79
N ALA A 340 -18.52 0.87 19.72
CA ALA A 340 -19.96 0.89 19.54
C ALA A 340 -20.32 0.90 18.05
N PRO A 341 -21.56 0.45 17.70
CA PRO A 341 -22.07 0.60 16.34
C PRO A 341 -22.07 2.04 15.86
N LEU A 342 -21.95 2.21 14.55
CA LEU A 342 -21.93 3.49 13.83
C LEU A 342 -22.95 4.50 14.37
N GLY A 343 -22.49 5.72 14.60
CA GLY A 343 -23.32 6.85 14.99
C GLY A 343 -23.64 6.95 16.48
N THR A 344 -23.17 6.01 17.31
CA THR A 344 -23.40 6.02 18.76
C THR A 344 -22.13 6.26 19.59
N ALA A 345 -20.94 6.14 18.98
CA ALA A 345 -19.67 6.38 19.65
C ALA A 345 -19.40 7.87 19.84
N PRO A 346 -18.83 8.29 21.00
CA PRO A 346 -18.39 9.65 21.18
C PRO A 346 -17.22 9.94 20.22
N THR A 347 -17.18 11.16 19.66
CA THR A 347 -15.99 11.62 18.94
C THR A 347 -14.90 11.96 19.95
N ILE A 348 -13.69 11.44 19.73
CA ILE A 348 -12.50 11.79 20.50
C ILE A 348 -11.41 12.28 19.54
N ASP A 349 -10.73 13.35 19.89
CA ASP A 349 -9.62 13.88 19.11
C ASP A 349 -8.30 13.70 19.87
N LEU A 350 -7.50 12.71 19.42
CA LEU A 350 -6.21 12.40 20.03
C LEU A 350 -5.04 13.14 19.37
N THR A 351 -5.30 14.19 18.58
CA THR A 351 -4.26 15.10 18.09
C THR A 351 -3.69 15.98 19.19
N ASP A 352 -4.47 16.22 20.27
CA ASP A 352 -3.99 16.90 21.48
C ASP A 352 -3.14 15.96 22.32
N GLU A 353 -1.94 16.40 22.70
CA GLU A 353 -0.96 15.59 23.45
C GLU A 353 -1.46 15.16 24.83
N ALA A 354 -2.21 16.01 25.54
CA ALA A 354 -2.70 15.68 26.87
C ALA A 354 -3.83 14.64 26.79
N VAL A 355 -4.75 14.81 25.83
CA VAL A 355 -5.84 13.85 25.57
C VAL A 355 -5.29 12.52 25.09
N ALA A 356 -4.31 12.53 24.16
CA ALA A 356 -3.64 11.33 23.68
C ALA A 356 -2.94 10.58 24.82
N ARG A 357 -2.22 11.31 25.68
CA ARG A 357 -1.54 10.74 26.85
C ARG A 357 -2.54 10.05 27.80
N GLU A 358 -3.63 10.71 28.15
CA GLU A 358 -4.66 10.13 29.01
C GLU A 358 -5.26 8.86 28.40
N TRP A 359 -5.59 8.89 27.10
CA TRP A 359 -6.10 7.73 26.35
C TRP A 359 -5.12 6.55 26.36
N ILE A 360 -3.86 6.81 26.03
CA ILE A 360 -2.82 5.76 25.94
C ILE A 360 -2.56 5.14 27.31
N LEU A 361 -2.49 5.93 28.37
CA LEU A 361 -2.24 5.44 29.74
C LEU A 361 -3.47 4.78 30.38
N SER A 362 -4.66 5.04 29.84
CA SER A 362 -5.89 4.36 30.25
C SER A 362 -6.13 3.09 29.43
N SER A 363 -7.16 2.34 29.77
CA SER A 363 -7.56 1.13 29.03
C SER A 363 -9.08 1.15 28.79
N PRO A 364 -9.59 2.13 27.98
CA PRO A 364 -11.02 2.25 27.75
C PRO A 364 -11.59 1.03 27.02
N GLU A 365 -12.90 0.85 27.12
CA GLU A 365 -13.59 -0.22 26.40
C GLU A 365 -13.51 -0.01 24.88
N ALA A 366 -13.14 -1.06 24.17
CA ALA A 366 -13.10 -1.12 22.72
C ALA A 366 -13.30 -2.58 22.27
N PHE A 367 -13.75 -2.81 21.04
CA PHE A 367 -13.83 -4.17 20.51
C PHE A 367 -12.44 -4.84 20.53
N CYS A 368 -11.40 -4.12 20.18
CA CYS A 368 -10.03 -4.66 20.21
C CYS A 368 -9.40 -4.74 21.61
N ASN A 369 -10.04 -4.27 22.68
CA ASN A 369 -9.59 -4.46 24.06
C ASN A 369 -10.03 -5.82 24.62
N THR A 370 -9.42 -6.88 24.11
CA THR A 370 -9.73 -8.26 24.52
C THR A 370 -8.46 -9.04 24.83
N LYS A 371 -8.57 -9.95 25.80
CA LYS A 371 -7.57 -10.97 26.13
C LYS A 371 -8.11 -12.38 25.90
N ASP A 372 -9.26 -12.50 25.27
CA ASP A 372 -9.86 -13.79 24.92
C ASP A 372 -8.99 -14.53 23.91
N ALA A 373 -8.38 -15.64 24.36
CA ALA A 373 -7.49 -16.44 23.54
C ALA A 373 -8.18 -17.03 22.30
N THR A 374 -9.50 -17.29 22.36
CA THR A 374 -10.28 -17.78 21.22
C THR A 374 -10.37 -16.73 20.15
N VAL A 375 -10.63 -15.47 20.52
CA VAL A 375 -10.68 -14.34 19.60
C VAL A 375 -9.29 -14.05 19.03
N LEU A 376 -8.28 -13.94 19.91
CA LEU A 376 -6.92 -13.66 19.48
C LEU A 376 -6.37 -14.76 18.56
N GLY A 377 -6.71 -16.02 18.81
CA GLY A 377 -6.34 -17.15 17.96
C GLY A 377 -6.91 -17.10 16.54
N GLN A 378 -7.95 -16.28 16.28
CA GLN A 378 -8.48 -16.06 14.93
C GLN A 378 -7.64 -15.11 14.09
N VAL A 379 -6.93 -14.18 14.72
CA VAL A 379 -6.18 -13.10 14.04
C VAL A 379 -4.67 -13.18 14.26
N LEU A 380 -4.22 -14.12 15.07
CA LEU A 380 -2.80 -14.36 15.36
C LEU A 380 -2.36 -15.67 14.74
N ASN A 381 -1.41 -15.60 13.85
CA ASN A 381 -0.68 -16.78 13.41
C ASN A 381 0.20 -17.30 14.56
N ASN A 382 0.65 -18.56 14.50
CA ASN A 382 1.42 -19.21 15.57
C ASN A 382 2.66 -18.43 16.03
N TYR A 383 3.17 -17.51 15.23
CA TYR A 383 4.37 -16.69 15.52
C TYR A 383 4.05 -15.39 16.27
N ASP A 384 2.81 -14.89 16.15
CA ASP A 384 2.35 -13.66 16.82
C ASP A 384 1.75 -13.95 18.20
N GLN A 385 1.79 -15.22 18.66
CA GLN A 385 1.18 -15.64 19.93
C GLN A 385 2.11 -15.43 21.15
N GLU A 386 3.30 -14.89 20.96
CA GLU A 386 4.27 -14.63 22.02
C GLU A 386 3.85 -13.50 22.97
N THR A 387 2.91 -12.64 22.54
CA THR A 387 2.36 -11.57 23.35
C THR A 387 0.84 -11.48 23.23
N GLN A 388 0.20 -10.94 24.27
CA GLN A 388 -1.24 -10.59 24.27
C GLN A 388 -1.45 -9.08 24.39
N ASP A 389 -0.38 -8.31 24.37
CA ASP A 389 -0.38 -6.87 24.68
C ASP A 389 -0.61 -6.00 23.42
N PHE A 390 -1.56 -6.41 22.56
CA PHE A 390 -1.89 -5.69 21.33
C PHE A 390 -2.61 -4.38 21.56
N TYR A 391 -3.45 -4.30 22.60
CA TYR A 391 -4.23 -3.12 22.91
C TYR A 391 -3.42 -2.05 23.62
N ARG A 392 -2.60 -2.47 24.59
CA ARG A 392 -1.63 -1.65 25.32
C ARG A 392 -0.32 -2.43 25.47
N TRP A 393 0.79 -1.75 25.29
CA TRP A 393 2.11 -2.34 25.32
C TRP A 393 3.12 -1.41 26.00
N THR A 394 4.23 -1.98 26.45
CA THR A 394 5.34 -1.25 27.06
C THR A 394 6.65 -1.78 26.50
N VAL A 395 7.58 -0.87 26.18
CA VAL A 395 8.95 -1.20 25.77
C VAL A 395 9.91 -0.34 26.58
N ASP A 396 10.90 -0.98 27.16
CA ASP A 396 11.95 -0.35 27.97
C ASP A 396 13.28 -0.35 27.19
N PHE A 397 14.03 0.74 27.30
CA PHE A 397 15.37 0.88 26.75
C PHE A 397 16.32 1.49 27.77
N MET A 398 17.51 0.92 27.88
CA MET A 398 18.64 1.64 28.48
C MET A 398 19.17 2.71 27.51
N GLN A 399 19.75 3.78 28.03
CA GLN A 399 20.31 4.88 27.23
C GLN A 399 21.20 4.38 26.09
N SER A 400 22.15 3.49 26.39
CA SER A 400 23.10 3.00 25.39
C SER A 400 22.43 2.17 24.28
N GLU A 401 21.41 1.38 24.64
CA GLU A 401 20.65 0.55 23.69
C GLU A 401 19.83 1.43 22.74
N LEU A 402 19.12 2.44 23.28
CA LEU A 402 18.32 3.36 22.47
C LEU A 402 19.19 4.19 21.53
N ALA A 403 20.29 4.74 22.02
CA ALA A 403 21.20 5.55 21.22
C ALA A 403 21.82 4.75 20.07
N GLU A 404 22.27 3.51 20.34
CA GLU A 404 22.84 2.62 19.32
C GLU A 404 21.77 2.15 18.32
N LEU A 405 20.57 1.81 18.79
CA LEU A 405 19.45 1.43 17.92
C LEU A 405 19.11 2.57 16.94
N ILE A 406 18.89 3.79 17.44
CA ILE A 406 18.60 4.96 16.63
C ILE A 406 19.73 5.24 15.62
N ARG A 407 21.00 5.18 16.07
CA ARG A 407 22.17 5.39 15.21
C ARG A 407 22.19 4.39 14.05
N ARG A 408 21.98 3.12 14.33
CA ARG A 408 22.01 2.06 13.33
C ARG A 408 20.83 2.15 12.35
N LYS A 409 19.63 2.42 12.85
CA LYS A 409 18.41 2.48 12.03
C LYS A 409 18.31 3.74 11.18
N SER A 410 18.72 4.90 11.71
CA SER A 410 18.69 6.18 10.98
C SER A 410 19.97 6.50 10.20
N GLY A 411 21.07 5.82 10.49
CA GLY A 411 22.40 6.17 9.96
C GLY A 411 23.00 7.46 10.56
N LEU A 412 22.39 8.05 11.59
CA LEU A 412 22.76 9.34 12.19
C LEU A 412 23.23 9.17 13.63
N ASP A 413 24.32 9.85 14.01
CA ASP A 413 24.85 9.87 15.37
C ASP A 413 24.24 11.01 16.20
N PHE A 414 23.24 10.70 17.00
CA PHE A 414 22.63 11.65 17.93
C PHE A 414 23.44 11.85 19.23
N GLY A 415 24.46 11.02 19.47
CA GLY A 415 25.11 10.94 20.79
C GLY A 415 24.21 10.25 21.81
N GLU A 416 24.22 10.72 23.06
CA GLU A 416 23.28 10.26 24.06
C GLU A 416 21.92 10.91 23.82
N ILE A 417 20.84 10.13 23.95
CA ILE A 417 19.47 10.62 23.74
C ILE A 417 19.01 11.37 25.00
N ILE A 418 18.59 12.62 24.82
CA ILE A 418 18.07 13.47 25.89
C ILE A 418 16.55 13.35 25.96
N ASP A 419 15.88 13.34 24.79
CA ASP A 419 14.43 13.31 24.74
C ASP A 419 13.90 12.75 23.40
N LEU A 420 12.69 12.20 23.48
CA LEU A 420 11.85 11.83 22.35
C LEU A 420 10.54 12.63 22.47
N GLN A 421 10.39 13.70 21.67
CA GLN A 421 9.29 14.66 21.78
C GLN A 421 8.27 14.49 20.67
N PRO A 422 7.04 14.02 20.95
CA PRO A 422 5.95 14.09 20.00
C PRO A 422 5.66 15.54 19.61
N LEU A 423 5.68 15.86 18.32
CA LEU A 423 5.36 17.20 17.81
C LEU A 423 3.96 17.25 17.18
N GLU A 424 3.58 16.18 16.49
CA GLU A 424 2.28 16.06 15.86
C GLU A 424 1.75 14.63 16.02
N ARG A 425 0.45 14.51 16.21
CA ARG A 425 -0.29 13.25 16.27
C ARG A 425 -1.42 13.24 15.27
N GLY A 426 -1.74 12.06 14.74
CA GLY A 426 -2.96 11.79 14.01
C GLY A 426 -4.15 11.60 14.96
N LYS A 427 -5.33 11.37 14.39
CA LYS A 427 -6.60 11.26 15.11
C LYS A 427 -6.67 10.09 16.11
N SER A 428 -5.85 9.07 15.92
CA SER A 428 -5.71 7.90 16.81
C SER A 428 -4.63 8.07 17.89
N GLY A 429 -4.02 9.24 17.99
CA GLY A 429 -2.88 9.50 18.88
C GLY A 429 -1.54 8.98 18.36
N ARG A 430 -1.49 8.42 17.14
CA ARG A 430 -0.22 8.01 16.51
C ARG A 430 0.63 9.24 16.19
N ILE A 431 1.89 9.19 16.60
CA ILE A 431 2.85 10.27 16.34
C ILE A 431 3.18 10.25 14.85
N THR A 432 2.99 11.38 14.18
CA THR A 432 3.31 11.61 12.78
C THR A 432 4.61 12.38 12.60
N ARG A 433 5.01 13.16 13.61
CA ARG A 433 6.30 13.85 13.69
C ARG A 433 6.89 13.70 15.09
N LEU A 434 8.05 13.07 15.18
CA LEU A 434 8.81 12.84 16.41
C LEU A 434 10.13 13.60 16.34
N LYS A 435 10.40 14.45 17.35
CA LYS A 435 11.69 15.11 17.49
C LYS A 435 12.58 14.28 18.41
N ILE A 436 13.69 13.81 17.89
CA ILE A 436 14.75 13.15 18.63
C ILE A 436 15.77 14.20 19.05
N VAL A 437 15.97 14.36 20.34
CA VAL A 437 16.92 15.30 20.93
C VAL A 437 18.10 14.50 21.48
N GLY A 438 19.27 14.69 20.93
CA GLY A 438 20.49 14.06 21.41
C GLY A 438 21.56 15.09 21.77
N THR A 439 22.65 14.63 22.37
CA THR A 439 23.78 15.50 22.77
C THR A 439 24.59 16.03 21.59
N LYS A 440 24.55 15.36 20.43
CA LYS A 440 25.27 15.75 19.20
C LYS A 440 24.35 16.29 18.11
N LEU A 441 23.14 15.75 18.00
CA LEU A 441 22.20 16.05 16.94
C LEU A 441 20.78 16.15 17.50
N THR A 442 19.99 17.06 16.95
CA THR A 442 18.55 17.12 17.13
C THR A 442 17.90 17.07 15.74
N ARG A 443 16.92 16.18 15.54
CA ARG A 443 16.26 16.01 14.26
C ARG A 443 14.83 15.53 14.41
N ILE A 444 13.96 15.94 13.50
CA ILE A 444 12.59 15.47 13.39
C ILE A 444 12.52 14.32 12.40
N ILE A 445 11.84 13.23 12.76
CA ILE A 445 11.52 12.12 11.88
C ILE A 445 10.01 11.94 11.76
N GLY A 446 9.54 11.39 10.68
CA GLY A 446 8.13 11.07 10.37
C GLY A 446 8.03 10.34 9.01
N LYS A 447 6.94 9.72 8.69
CA LYS A 447 5.67 9.55 9.40
C LYS A 447 5.73 8.32 10.34
N GLU A 448 4.53 7.69 10.58
CA GLU A 448 4.37 6.65 11.61
C GLU A 448 5.30 5.45 11.39
N LEU A 449 5.44 4.96 10.17
CA LEU A 449 6.28 3.81 9.86
C LEU A 449 7.77 4.11 10.07
N GLU A 450 8.24 5.32 9.70
CA GLU A 450 9.63 5.74 9.94
C GLU A 450 9.95 5.79 11.43
N ILE A 451 9.01 6.31 12.24
CA ILE A 451 9.15 6.34 13.70
C ILE A 451 9.27 4.92 14.26
N ARG A 452 8.39 4.01 13.80
CA ARG A 452 8.39 2.60 14.24
C ARG A 452 9.67 1.87 13.85
N ARG A 453 10.18 2.09 12.64
CA ARG A 453 11.44 1.49 12.15
C ARG A 453 12.66 2.00 12.89
N THR A 454 12.67 3.28 13.27
CA THR A 454 13.80 3.91 13.97
C THR A 454 13.90 3.44 15.42
N LEU A 455 12.78 3.10 16.07
CA LEU A 455 12.69 2.76 17.50
C LEU A 455 12.53 1.24 17.77
N SER A 456 12.83 0.39 16.80
CA SER A 456 12.80 -1.07 16.99
C SER A 456 13.78 -1.78 16.08
N GLU A 457 14.20 -2.99 16.46
CA GLU A 457 15.00 -3.86 15.61
C GLU A 457 14.26 -4.27 14.34
N SER A 458 12.98 -4.59 14.45
CA SER A 458 12.07 -4.81 13.34
C SER A 458 11.16 -3.60 13.13
N HIS A 459 9.99 -3.61 13.76
CA HIS A 459 9.04 -2.52 13.77
C HIS A 459 8.42 -2.38 15.17
N LEU A 460 8.46 -1.17 15.75
CA LEU A 460 7.72 -0.88 16.97
C LEU A 460 6.23 -1.16 16.75
N TYR A 461 5.54 -1.61 17.77
CA TYR A 461 4.12 -2.03 17.68
C TYR A 461 3.22 -1.00 17.02
N SER A 462 3.32 0.26 17.43
CA SER A 462 2.68 1.42 16.79
C SER A 462 3.47 2.69 17.08
N SER A 463 3.11 3.81 16.47
CA SER A 463 3.61 5.13 16.86
C SER A 463 2.71 5.86 17.86
N ALA A 464 1.65 5.21 18.38
CA ALA A 464 0.80 5.77 19.43
C ALA A 464 1.41 5.44 20.80
N PHE A 465 2.36 6.25 21.25
CA PHE A 465 3.00 6.05 22.55
C PHE A 465 3.26 7.37 23.29
N VAL A 466 3.48 7.24 24.59
CA VAL A 466 4.04 8.27 25.47
C VAL A 466 5.42 7.83 25.95
N VAL A 467 6.26 8.81 26.26
CA VAL A 467 7.65 8.59 26.70
C VAL A 467 7.78 8.94 28.17
N GLU A 468 8.34 8.04 28.95
CA GLU A 468 8.77 8.28 30.30
C GLU A 468 10.30 8.17 30.39
N ARG A 469 10.93 9.08 31.10
CA ARG A 469 12.37 9.15 31.30
C ARG A 469 12.69 9.05 32.78
N SER A 470 13.67 8.25 33.13
CA SER A 470 14.07 8.09 34.54
C SER A 470 15.59 7.98 34.67
N GLU A 471 16.06 7.98 35.92
CA GLU A 471 17.47 7.85 36.26
C GLU A 471 18.35 8.92 35.59
N ILE A 472 18.02 10.20 35.80
CA ILE A 472 18.71 11.33 35.16
C ILE A 472 20.10 11.50 35.75
N VAL A 473 21.15 11.41 34.93
CA VAL A 473 22.55 11.65 35.29
C VAL A 473 23.13 12.70 34.37
N ASN A 474 23.59 13.83 34.95
CA ASN A 474 24.11 14.97 34.17
C ASN A 474 23.15 15.44 33.06
N ASP A 475 21.88 15.58 33.36
CA ASP A 475 20.78 15.94 32.46
C ASP A 475 20.50 14.91 31.34
N VAL A 476 21.11 13.73 31.40
CA VAL A 476 20.89 12.63 30.45
C VAL A 476 20.11 11.50 31.13
N PRO A 477 18.93 11.12 30.62
CA PRO A 477 18.18 9.95 31.09
C PRO A 477 18.97 8.66 30.85
N GLN A 478 19.02 7.77 31.83
CA GLN A 478 19.64 6.47 31.68
C GLN A 478 18.64 5.40 31.27
N HIS A 479 17.36 5.66 31.43
CA HIS A 479 16.28 4.75 31.11
C HIS A 479 15.13 5.47 30.41
N PHE A 480 14.60 4.86 29.34
CA PHE A 480 13.42 5.29 28.58
C PHE A 480 12.38 4.18 28.60
N ARG A 481 11.14 4.56 28.90
CA ARG A 481 9.98 3.68 28.82
C ARG A 481 8.98 4.24 27.82
N LEU A 482 8.64 3.46 26.80
CA LEU A 482 7.58 3.75 25.84
C LEU A 482 6.33 2.97 26.27
N ILE A 483 5.25 3.66 26.56
CA ILE A 483 3.95 3.06 26.85
C ILE A 483 3.03 3.40 25.70
N GLY A 484 2.48 2.39 25.02
CA GLY A 484 1.77 2.61 23.78
C GLY A 484 0.46 1.86 23.63
N ALA A 485 -0.23 2.17 22.54
CA ALA A 485 -1.55 1.65 22.20
C ALA A 485 -1.63 1.15 20.76
N GLY A 486 -2.22 -0.03 20.58
CA GLY A 486 -2.47 -0.62 19.27
C GLY A 486 -1.24 -1.23 18.59
N TRP A 487 -1.47 -1.87 17.44
CA TRP A 487 -0.47 -2.57 16.65
C TRP A 487 -0.70 -2.32 15.14
N GLY A 488 0.30 -1.75 14.48
CA GLY A 488 0.24 -1.31 13.10
C GLY A 488 -0.24 0.15 12.95
N HIS A 489 -0.48 0.55 11.72
CA HIS A 489 -0.85 1.92 11.34
C HIS A 489 -2.24 2.36 11.83
N GLY A 490 -3.13 1.43 12.15
CA GLY A 490 -4.46 1.73 12.72
C GLY A 490 -5.52 2.21 11.74
N VAL A 491 -5.23 2.34 10.45
CA VAL A 491 -6.17 2.84 9.43
C VAL A 491 -7.09 1.73 8.95
N GLY A 492 -8.37 2.02 8.81
CA GLY A 492 -9.38 1.10 8.30
C GLY A 492 -9.73 -0.01 9.30
N LEU A 493 -9.90 -1.26 8.81
CA LEU A 493 -10.36 -2.36 9.64
C LEU A 493 -9.34 -2.76 10.71
N CYS A 494 -9.79 -2.80 11.96
CA CYS A 494 -9.06 -3.39 13.08
C CYS A 494 -9.33 -4.89 13.14
N GLN A 495 -8.32 -5.73 12.85
CA GLN A 495 -8.50 -7.18 12.75
C GLN A 495 -9.03 -7.79 14.06
N ILE A 496 -8.46 -7.41 15.22
CA ILE A 496 -8.93 -7.90 16.53
C ILE A 496 -10.34 -7.41 16.82
N GLY A 497 -10.64 -6.13 16.53
CA GLY A 497 -11.99 -5.58 16.73
C GLY A 497 -13.02 -6.28 15.85
N ALA A 498 -12.71 -6.51 14.57
CA ALA A 498 -13.57 -7.24 13.64
C ALA A 498 -13.80 -8.70 14.08
N ALA A 499 -12.78 -9.37 14.65
CA ALA A 499 -12.93 -10.70 15.21
C ALA A 499 -13.91 -10.73 16.40
N VAL A 500 -13.79 -9.76 17.32
CA VAL A 500 -14.74 -9.60 18.44
C VAL A 500 -16.16 -9.32 17.93
N MET A 501 -16.31 -8.48 16.90
CA MET A 501 -17.62 -8.22 16.30
C MET A 501 -18.21 -9.49 15.70
N GLY A 502 -17.42 -10.29 14.96
CA GLY A 502 -17.85 -11.56 14.40
C GLY A 502 -18.34 -12.56 15.47
N GLU A 503 -17.61 -12.68 16.59
CA GLU A 503 -18.01 -13.51 17.74
C GLU A 503 -19.28 -12.99 18.44
N LYS A 504 -19.51 -11.69 18.43
CA LYS A 504 -20.74 -11.07 18.93
C LYS A 504 -21.94 -11.20 17.95
N GLY A 505 -21.74 -11.83 16.79
CA GLY A 505 -22.78 -12.13 15.81
C GLY A 505 -23.03 -11.04 14.77
N TYR A 506 -22.20 -10.00 14.69
CA TYR A 506 -22.26 -9.01 13.62
C TYR A 506 -22.00 -9.67 12.26
N LYS A 507 -22.74 -9.23 11.24
CA LYS A 507 -22.55 -9.70 9.88
C LYS A 507 -21.38 -8.98 9.21
N TYR A 508 -20.81 -9.59 8.17
CA TYR A 508 -19.62 -9.04 7.49
C TYR A 508 -19.86 -7.64 6.93
N ASP A 509 -21.06 -7.35 6.45
CA ASP A 509 -21.43 -6.01 5.97
C ASP A 509 -21.54 -4.99 7.10
N GLU A 510 -22.04 -5.38 8.28
CA GLU A 510 -22.05 -4.54 9.49
C GLU A 510 -20.62 -4.26 9.96
N ILE A 511 -19.74 -5.27 9.94
CA ILE A 511 -18.31 -5.12 10.27
C ILE A 511 -17.66 -4.15 9.28
N LEU A 512 -17.88 -4.32 7.98
CA LEU A 512 -17.32 -3.45 6.96
C LEU A 512 -17.80 -2.00 7.09
N HIS A 513 -19.08 -1.77 7.29
CA HIS A 513 -19.64 -0.43 7.47
C HIS A 513 -19.19 0.24 8.77
N HIS A 514 -18.82 -0.53 9.80
CA HIS A 514 -18.22 0.03 11.02
C HIS A 514 -16.90 0.71 10.73
N TYR A 515 -16.01 0.07 9.93
CA TYR A 515 -14.67 0.57 9.65
C TYR A 515 -14.57 1.44 8.38
N TYR A 516 -15.50 1.30 7.43
CA TYR A 516 -15.52 2.03 6.15
C TYR A 516 -16.87 2.71 5.95
N GLN A 517 -17.09 3.78 6.73
CA GLN A 517 -18.41 4.37 6.98
C GLN A 517 -19.16 4.83 5.73
N THR A 518 -18.47 5.34 4.71
CA THR A 518 -19.10 5.89 3.50
C THR A 518 -19.02 4.94 2.30
N ALA A 519 -18.31 3.83 2.44
CA ALA A 519 -18.16 2.86 1.37
C ALA A 519 -19.42 2.01 1.18
N VAL A 520 -19.67 1.60 -0.06
CA VAL A 520 -20.77 0.71 -0.43
C VAL A 520 -20.19 -0.62 -0.93
N ILE A 521 -20.84 -1.73 -0.59
CA ILE A 521 -20.44 -3.06 -1.07
C ILE A 521 -21.14 -3.31 -2.40
N GLU A 522 -20.37 -3.50 -3.49
CA GLU A 522 -20.89 -3.79 -4.82
C GLU A 522 -20.18 -5.00 -5.44
N ALA A 523 -20.94 -5.86 -6.14
CA ALA A 523 -20.37 -6.97 -6.89
C ALA A 523 -20.02 -6.52 -8.32
N GLN A 524 -18.76 -6.63 -8.70
CA GLN A 524 -18.25 -6.19 -10.01
C GLN A 524 -18.16 -7.34 -11.03
N TYR A 525 -17.93 -8.59 -10.58
CA TYR A 525 -17.95 -9.80 -11.42
C TYR A 525 -18.63 -10.96 -10.68
N LYS A 526 -18.99 -12.01 -11.45
CA LYS A 526 -19.72 -13.20 -10.92
C LYS A 526 -18.85 -14.45 -11.00
#